data_93d4c000b26decb29a7aa6bf4217f644
#
_entry.id   93d4c000b26decb29a7aa6bf4217f644
#
_cell.length_a   1.000
_cell.length_b   1.000
_cell.length_c   1.000
_cell.angle_alpha   90.00
_cell.angle_beta   90.00
_cell.angle_gamma   90.00
#
_symmetry.space_group_name_H-M   'P 1'
#
loop_
_entity.id
_entity.type
_entity.pdbx_description
1 polymer ?
#
loop_
_entity_poly.entity_id
_entity_poly.type
_entity_poly.pdbx_seq_one_letter_code
_entity_poly.pdbx_strand_id
1 'polypeptide(L)'
;MLLIIIGVIIISIAIAVGIELFGATSVSSNKDAIVNDMNNIAADAYQFRVRLKTMGGGGGSYAGYKIPAKLQSNDDAGYSVDPQSAYVILTGISSEGFGSVVATIDSNGNLTNYSYGGQFR
;
A
#
# COMPACT_ATOMS: atom_id res chain seq x y z
N MET A 1 -5.32 21.76 -46.89
CA MET A 1 -4.30 22.20 -45.93
C MET A 1 -4.88 22.50 -44.55
N LEU A 2 -5.93 23.32 -44.48
CA LEU A 2 -6.56 23.66 -43.20
C LEU A 2 -7.09 22.42 -42.47
N LEU A 3 -7.68 21.47 -43.17
CA LEU A 3 -8.19 20.22 -42.57
C LEU A 3 -7.09 19.35 -41.96
N ILE A 4 -5.92 19.32 -42.56
CA ILE A 4 -4.77 18.57 -42.07
C ILE A 4 -4.26 19.20 -40.78
N ILE A 5 -4.18 20.52 -40.70
CA ILE A 5 -3.74 21.24 -39.51
C ILE A 5 -4.70 20.99 -38.33
N ILE A 6 -5.99 21.07 -38.57
CA ILE A 6 -7.03 20.79 -37.55
C ILE A 6 -6.93 19.34 -37.06
N GLY A 7 -6.74 18.38 -37.97
CA GLY A 7 -6.58 16.97 -37.62
C GLY A 7 -5.38 16.72 -36.72
N VAL A 8 -4.25 17.33 -36.97
CA VAL A 8 -3.04 17.20 -36.15
C VAL A 8 -3.25 17.77 -34.76
N ILE A 9 -3.92 18.91 -34.64
CA ILE A 9 -4.23 19.53 -33.34
C ILE A 9 -5.12 18.61 -32.48
N ILE A 10 -6.17 18.03 -33.06
CA ILE A 10 -7.08 17.12 -32.36
C ILE A 10 -6.35 15.88 -31.86
N ILE A 11 -5.51 15.26 -32.66
CA ILE A 11 -4.73 14.08 -32.29
C ILE A 11 -3.77 14.40 -31.15
N SER A 12 -3.11 15.55 -31.17
CA SER A 12 -2.17 15.97 -30.12
C SER A 12 -2.87 16.12 -28.77
N ILE A 13 -4.06 16.70 -28.72
CA ILE A 13 -4.86 16.86 -27.51
C ILE A 13 -5.27 15.48 -26.97
N ALA A 14 -5.73 14.57 -27.82
CA ALA A 14 -6.15 13.23 -27.43
C ALA A 14 -5.01 12.44 -26.77
N ILE A 15 -3.78 12.55 -27.31
CA ILE A 15 -2.61 11.88 -26.76
C ILE A 15 -2.28 12.42 -25.36
N ALA A 16 -2.29 13.74 -25.18
CA ALA A 16 -2.00 14.38 -23.89
C ALA A 16 -2.98 13.93 -22.80
N VAL A 17 -4.28 13.91 -23.10
CA VAL A 17 -5.32 13.46 -22.17
C VAL A 17 -5.14 11.98 -21.82
N GLY A 18 -4.81 11.13 -22.81
CA GLY A 18 -4.57 9.72 -22.60
C GLY A 18 -3.42 9.43 -21.65
N ILE A 19 -2.33 10.19 -21.74
CA ILE A 19 -1.17 10.05 -20.87
C ILE A 19 -1.53 10.44 -19.42
N GLU A 20 -2.27 11.53 -19.23
CA GLU A 20 -2.69 11.97 -17.90
C GLU A 20 -3.61 10.95 -17.23
N LEU A 21 -4.58 10.41 -17.95
CA LEU A 21 -5.48 9.38 -17.43
C LEU A 21 -4.74 8.10 -17.06
N PHE A 22 -3.79 7.68 -17.89
CA PHE A 22 -2.97 6.50 -17.60
C PHE A 22 -2.15 6.69 -16.31
N GLY A 23 -1.53 7.85 -16.13
CA GLY A 23 -0.75 8.16 -14.93
C GLY A 23 -1.62 8.13 -13.68
N ALA A 24 -2.79 8.76 -13.70
CA ALA A 24 -3.73 8.76 -12.58
C ALA A 24 -4.20 7.35 -12.23
N THR A 25 -4.50 6.52 -13.24
CA THR A 25 -4.90 5.13 -13.06
C THR A 25 -3.77 4.31 -12.46
N SER A 26 -2.51 4.51 -12.87
CA SER A 26 -1.36 3.80 -12.33
C SER A 26 -1.13 4.12 -10.85
N VAL A 27 -1.27 5.37 -10.44
CA VAL A 27 -1.16 5.79 -9.04
C VAL A 27 -2.25 5.13 -8.21
N SER A 28 -3.50 5.18 -8.67
CA SER A 28 -4.64 4.57 -7.98
C SER A 28 -4.50 3.05 -7.86
N SER A 29 -4.08 2.37 -8.94
CA SER A 29 -3.83 0.92 -8.92
C SER A 29 -2.73 0.54 -7.93
N ASN A 30 -1.64 1.31 -7.89
CA ASN A 30 -0.53 1.06 -6.96
C ASN A 30 -0.99 1.24 -5.52
N LYS A 31 -1.76 2.30 -5.24
CA LYS A 31 -2.34 2.54 -3.91
C LYS A 31 -3.24 1.38 -3.48
N ASP A 32 -4.12 0.92 -4.36
CA ASP A 32 -5.04 -0.19 -4.07
C ASP A 32 -4.28 -1.49 -3.82
N ALA A 33 -3.23 -1.76 -4.59
CA ALA A 33 -2.37 -2.94 -4.40
C ALA A 33 -1.65 -2.88 -3.06
N ILE A 34 -1.14 -1.71 -2.66
CA ILE A 34 -0.47 -1.51 -1.38
C ILE A 34 -1.45 -1.76 -0.22
N VAL A 35 -2.66 -1.19 -0.29
CA VAL A 35 -3.68 -1.39 0.75
C VAL A 35 -4.08 -2.86 0.85
N ASN A 36 -4.23 -3.55 -0.27
CA ASN A 36 -4.53 -4.97 -0.29
C ASN A 36 -3.42 -5.80 0.36
N ASP A 37 -2.16 -5.50 0.06
CA ASP A 37 -1.01 -6.17 0.67
C ASP A 37 -0.95 -5.88 2.17
N MET A 38 -1.25 -4.65 2.58
CA MET A 38 -1.31 -4.27 3.99
C MET A 38 -2.39 -5.05 4.74
N ASN A 39 -3.53 -5.31 4.11
CA ASN A 39 -4.58 -6.16 4.69
C ASN A 39 -4.08 -7.59 4.90
N ASN A 40 -3.30 -8.13 3.98
CA ASN A 40 -2.69 -9.45 4.12
C ASN A 40 -1.69 -9.48 5.28
N ILE A 41 -0.89 -8.43 5.41
CA ILE A 41 0.07 -8.30 6.53
C ILE A 41 -0.69 -8.16 7.85
N ALA A 42 -1.78 -7.39 7.88
CA ALA A 42 -2.61 -7.24 9.07
C ALA A 42 -3.18 -8.58 9.53
N ALA A 43 -3.65 -9.41 8.60
CA ALA A 43 -4.15 -10.74 8.92
C ALA A 43 -3.05 -11.63 9.51
N ASP A 44 -1.84 -11.57 8.94
CA ASP A 44 -0.70 -12.32 9.45
C ASP A 44 -0.30 -11.85 10.85
N ALA A 45 -0.25 -10.54 11.06
CA ALA A 45 0.05 -9.95 12.38
C ALA A 45 -0.97 -10.38 13.43
N TYR A 46 -2.24 -10.38 13.07
CA TYR A 46 -3.30 -10.81 13.99
C TYR A 46 -3.15 -12.29 14.36
N GLN A 47 -2.82 -13.14 13.40
CA GLN A 47 -2.54 -14.56 13.66
C GLN A 47 -1.36 -14.71 14.62
N PHE A 48 -0.31 -13.92 14.47
CA PHE A 48 0.82 -13.90 15.39
C PHE A 48 0.36 -13.52 16.80
N ARG A 49 -0.46 -12.47 16.92
CA ARG A 49 -0.94 -11.98 18.21
C ARG A 49 -1.72 -13.04 18.97
N VAL A 50 -2.63 -13.76 18.28
CA VAL A 50 -3.50 -14.76 18.93
C VAL A 50 -2.83 -16.11 19.13
N ARG A 51 -1.68 -16.35 18.49
CA ARG A 51 -0.94 -17.59 18.64
C ARG A 51 -0.26 -17.65 20.00
N LEU A 52 -0.27 -18.83 20.61
CA LEU A 52 0.39 -19.03 21.90
C LEU A 52 1.91 -18.79 21.79
N LYS A 53 2.52 -18.27 22.85
CA LYS A 53 3.97 -18.02 22.89
C LYS A 53 4.77 -19.31 22.68
N THR A 54 4.28 -20.43 23.17
CA THR A 54 4.91 -21.74 22.97
C THR A 54 4.92 -22.18 21.53
N MET A 55 4.04 -21.61 20.70
CA MET A 55 3.95 -21.88 19.26
C MET A 55 4.62 -20.78 18.41
N GLY A 56 5.41 -19.93 19.04
CA GLY A 56 6.11 -18.84 18.34
C GLY A 56 5.28 -17.59 18.12
N GLY A 57 4.16 -17.45 18.82
CA GLY A 57 3.28 -16.29 18.72
C GLY A 57 3.46 -15.28 19.83
N GLY A 58 2.62 -14.23 19.81
CA GLY A 58 2.67 -13.13 20.77
C GLY A 58 1.90 -13.38 22.07
N GLY A 59 1.04 -14.39 22.11
CA GLY A 59 0.24 -14.69 23.31
C GLY A 59 -0.70 -13.56 23.71
N GLY A 60 -1.30 -12.89 22.73
CA GLY A 60 -2.19 -11.74 22.95
C GLY A 60 -1.52 -10.38 22.77
N SER A 61 -0.29 -10.35 22.26
CA SER A 61 0.47 -9.12 22.01
C SER A 61 1.08 -9.13 20.62
N TYR A 62 1.22 -7.95 20.00
CA TYR A 62 1.97 -7.80 18.75
C TYR A 62 3.48 -7.63 18.97
N ALA A 63 3.92 -7.43 20.19
CA ALA A 63 5.34 -7.20 20.48
C ALA A 63 6.19 -8.35 19.95
N GLY A 64 7.25 -8.02 19.21
CA GLY A 64 8.11 -9.01 18.57
C GLY A 64 7.65 -9.48 17.20
N TYR A 65 6.52 -8.98 16.70
CA TYR A 65 6.05 -9.34 15.35
C TYR A 65 7.03 -8.86 14.28
N LYS A 66 7.26 -9.70 13.28
CA LYS A 66 8.07 -9.37 12.10
C LYS A 66 7.31 -9.80 10.86
N ILE A 67 7.36 -8.96 9.80
CA ILE A 67 6.76 -9.32 8.53
C ILE A 67 7.53 -10.49 7.92
N PRO A 68 6.86 -11.56 7.45
CA PRO A 68 7.55 -12.64 6.72
C PRO A 68 8.31 -12.09 5.51
N ALA A 69 9.47 -12.65 5.22
CA ALA A 69 10.36 -12.15 4.16
C ALA A 69 9.63 -11.97 2.82
N LYS A 70 8.74 -12.88 2.47
CA LYS A 70 7.98 -12.84 1.20
C LYS A 70 6.93 -11.73 1.16
N LEU A 71 6.55 -11.14 2.31
CA LEU A 71 5.61 -10.03 2.40
C LEU A 71 6.29 -8.69 2.63
N GLN A 72 7.60 -8.66 2.88
CA GLN A 72 8.32 -7.42 3.18
C GLN A 72 8.44 -6.49 1.99
N SER A 73 8.52 -7.01 0.80
CA SER A 73 8.58 -6.20 -0.42
C SER A 73 8.12 -6.99 -1.62
N ASN A 74 7.59 -6.27 -2.61
CA ASN A 74 7.18 -6.83 -3.89
C ASN A 74 7.30 -5.73 -4.96
N ASP A 75 6.77 -5.98 -6.17
CA ASP A 75 6.84 -5.01 -7.26
C ASP A 75 6.04 -3.74 -6.97
N ASP A 76 5.08 -3.79 -6.05
CA ASP A 76 4.22 -2.66 -5.72
C ASP A 76 4.83 -1.76 -4.65
N ALA A 77 5.40 -2.34 -3.58
CA ALA A 77 5.89 -1.56 -2.44
C ALA A 77 6.81 -2.36 -1.52
N GLY A 78 7.52 -1.64 -0.66
CA GLY A 78 8.22 -2.19 0.50
C GLY A 78 7.43 -1.89 1.76
N TYR A 79 7.39 -2.84 2.69
CA TYR A 79 6.61 -2.72 3.93
C TYR A 79 7.49 -2.82 5.15
N SER A 80 7.15 -2.05 6.18
CA SER A 80 7.80 -2.09 7.48
C SER A 80 6.78 -1.97 8.59
N VAL A 81 7.11 -2.48 9.77
CA VAL A 81 6.21 -2.46 10.93
C VAL A 81 6.95 -1.93 12.16
N ASP A 82 6.18 -1.27 13.03
CA ASP A 82 6.59 -0.88 14.37
C ASP A 82 5.59 -1.52 15.34
N PRO A 83 5.87 -2.76 15.82
CA PRO A 83 4.92 -3.47 16.66
C PRO A 83 4.96 -2.98 18.10
N GLN A 84 3.77 -2.73 18.65
CA GLN A 84 3.55 -2.46 20.07
C GLN A 84 2.74 -3.62 20.67
N SER A 85 2.45 -3.57 21.96
CA SER A 85 1.71 -4.65 22.59
C SER A 85 0.26 -4.76 22.10
N ALA A 86 -0.41 -3.63 21.89
CA ALA A 86 -1.83 -3.58 21.55
C ALA A 86 -2.10 -3.22 20.08
N TYR A 87 -1.10 -2.73 19.35
CA TYR A 87 -1.26 -2.31 17.96
C TYR A 87 0.07 -2.39 17.21
N VAL A 88 0.00 -2.27 15.89
CA VAL A 88 1.17 -2.23 15.01
C VAL A 88 1.01 -1.06 14.06
N ILE A 89 2.05 -0.24 13.92
CA ILE A 89 2.09 0.78 12.88
C ILE A 89 2.73 0.15 11.65
N LEU A 90 1.96 0.07 10.56
CA LEU A 90 2.38 -0.54 9.30
C LEU A 90 2.58 0.55 8.26
N THR A 91 3.75 0.55 7.62
CA THR A 91 4.09 1.52 6.58
C THR A 91 4.38 0.78 5.27
N GLY A 92 3.73 1.19 4.19
CA GLY A 92 4.02 0.74 2.84
C GLY A 92 4.54 1.91 2.01
N ILE A 93 5.69 1.73 1.37
CA ILE A 93 6.31 2.75 0.52
C ILE A 93 6.31 2.23 -0.91
N SER A 94 5.72 3.01 -1.84
CA SER A 94 5.61 2.62 -3.24
C SER A 94 6.97 2.38 -3.88
N SER A 95 7.15 1.23 -4.52
CA SER A 95 8.34 0.92 -5.31
C SER A 95 8.46 1.81 -6.55
N GLU A 96 7.34 2.35 -7.02
CA GLU A 96 7.28 3.27 -8.16
C GLU A 96 7.56 4.73 -7.76
N GLY A 97 7.74 5.02 -6.48
CA GLY A 97 7.99 6.37 -6.00
C GLY A 97 6.74 7.26 -5.94
N PHE A 98 5.54 6.70 -6.04
CA PHE A 98 4.29 7.47 -6.01
C PHE A 98 3.95 8.04 -4.63
N GLY A 99 4.37 7.38 -3.57
CA GLY A 99 4.08 7.84 -2.22
C GLY A 99 4.13 6.73 -1.19
N SER A 100 3.46 6.95 -0.08
CA SER A 100 3.43 5.98 1.02
C SER A 100 2.04 5.90 1.64
N VAL A 101 1.79 4.77 2.30
CA VAL A 101 0.57 4.54 3.07
C VAL A 101 0.97 4.08 4.46
N VAL A 102 0.46 4.74 5.49
CA VAL A 102 0.67 4.36 6.87
C VAL A 102 -0.68 4.03 7.48
N ALA A 103 -0.77 2.91 8.18
CA ALA A 103 -1.98 2.52 8.87
C ALA A 103 -1.64 1.84 10.19
N THR A 104 -2.61 1.76 11.08
CA THR A 104 -2.46 1.09 12.37
C THR A 104 -3.29 -0.19 12.36
N ILE A 105 -2.67 -1.31 12.75
CA ILE A 105 -3.37 -2.57 12.97
C ILE A 105 -3.80 -2.58 14.43
N ASP A 106 -5.12 -2.62 14.66
CA ASP A 106 -5.66 -2.59 16.03
C ASP A 106 -5.62 -3.98 16.69
N SER A 107 -6.12 -4.06 17.93
CA SER A 107 -6.12 -5.31 18.68
C SER A 107 -7.02 -6.39 18.08
N ASN A 108 -7.90 -6.04 17.15
CA ASN A 108 -8.78 -6.98 16.44
C ASN A 108 -8.23 -7.37 15.06
N GLY A 109 -7.05 -6.85 14.68
CA GLY A 109 -6.45 -7.15 13.39
C GLY A 109 -6.96 -6.29 12.24
N ASN A 110 -7.69 -5.22 12.52
CA ASN A 110 -8.22 -4.32 11.49
C ASN A 110 -7.25 -3.17 11.23
N LEU A 111 -7.15 -2.76 9.96
CA LEU A 111 -6.41 -1.57 9.59
C LEU A 111 -7.26 -0.33 9.85
N THR A 112 -6.68 0.64 10.57
CA THR A 112 -7.34 1.90 10.94
C THR A 112 -6.35 3.05 10.80
N ASN A 113 -6.84 4.28 10.93
CA ASN A 113 -6.02 5.50 10.95
C ASN A 113 -5.10 5.62 9.74
N TYR A 114 -5.67 5.41 8.54
CA TYR A 114 -4.89 5.51 7.30
C TYR A 114 -4.34 6.93 7.11
N SER A 115 -3.07 7.00 6.74
CA SER A 115 -2.42 8.25 6.34
C SER A 115 -1.70 8.02 5.01
N TYR A 116 -1.91 8.92 4.06
CA TYR A 116 -1.35 8.80 2.72
C TYR A 116 -0.37 9.93 2.47
N GLY A 117 0.79 9.60 1.90
CA GLY A 117 1.82 10.55 1.54
C GLY A 117 2.07 10.58 0.03
N GLY A 118 2.71 11.66 -0.44
CA GLY A 118 3.04 11.79 -1.85
C GLY A 118 1.81 11.92 -2.74
N GLN A 119 1.80 11.22 -3.86
CA GLN A 119 0.70 11.24 -4.83
C GLN A 119 -0.54 10.48 -4.37
N PHE A 120 -0.46 9.76 -3.26
CA PHE A 120 -1.59 9.02 -2.69
C PHE A 120 -2.54 9.90 -1.86
N ARG A 121 -2.17 11.13 -1.64
CA ARG A 121 -3.02 12.10 -0.93
C ARG A 121 -4.27 12.47 -1.71
#